data_c3216f2f7f5fb2149138dd16f669eb8a
#
_entry.id   c3216f2f7f5fb2149138dd16f669eb8a
#
_cell.length_a   1.000
_cell.length_b   1.000
_cell.length_c   1.000
_cell.angle_alpha   90.00
_cell.angle_beta   90.00
_cell.angle_gamma   90.00
#
_symmetry.space_group_name_H-M   'P 1'
#
loop_
_entity.id
_entity.type
_entity.pdbx_description
1 polymer ?
#
loop_
_entity_poly.entity_id
_entity_poly.type
_entity_poly.pdbx_seq_one_letter_code
_entity_poly.pdbx_strand_id
1 'polypeptide(L)'
;MASVTLKNVCKAYGDVLISKNVDLEIQEGEFVVFVGPSGCGKSTLLRCIAGLEDITSGDLYIGEQRMNDVEPSKRGVGMVFQSYALYPHLNLYDNMSFGLKLSKANKSEIKKRVDHAAEILQLSHLLDRQPKALSGGQRQRVAIGRTLVSQPNVFLLDEPLSNLDAALRVQMRSEITGIRNSVSID
;
A
#
# COMPACT_ATOMS: atom_id res chain seq x y z
N MET A 1 -10.24 -4.23 8.54
CA MET A 1 -9.69 -4.75 7.26
C MET A 1 -10.80 -5.40 6.47
N ALA A 2 -10.64 -5.66 5.16
CA ALA A 2 -11.66 -6.34 4.35
C ALA A 2 -11.04 -7.52 3.59
N SER A 3 -11.84 -8.54 3.26
CA SER A 3 -11.44 -9.64 2.38
C SER A 3 -11.23 -9.14 0.94
N VAL A 4 -10.39 -9.85 0.17
CA VAL A 4 -10.18 -9.61 -1.26
C VAL A 4 -10.43 -10.90 -2.02
N THR A 5 -11.32 -10.87 -3.01
CA THR A 5 -11.65 -12.05 -3.82
C THR A 5 -11.51 -11.73 -5.31
N LEU A 6 -10.73 -12.54 -6.01
CA LEU A 6 -10.64 -12.53 -7.46
C LEU A 6 -11.27 -13.81 -7.99
N LYS A 7 -12.13 -13.67 -9.01
CA LYS A 7 -12.81 -14.80 -9.68
C LYS A 7 -12.52 -14.76 -11.16
N ASN A 8 -11.76 -15.74 -11.65
CA ASN A 8 -11.37 -15.87 -13.06
C ASN A 8 -10.78 -14.58 -13.66
N VAL A 9 -10.01 -13.83 -12.88
CA VAL A 9 -9.48 -12.54 -13.30
C VAL A 9 -8.39 -12.72 -14.36
N CYS A 10 -8.58 -12.03 -15.50
CA CYS A 10 -7.59 -11.93 -16.56
C CYS A 10 -7.14 -10.47 -16.74
N LYS A 11 -5.87 -10.27 -17.04
CA LYS A 11 -5.32 -8.98 -17.49
C LYS A 11 -4.51 -9.17 -18.75
N ALA A 12 -4.85 -8.42 -19.79
CA ALA A 12 -4.10 -8.32 -21.03
C ALA A 12 -3.83 -6.86 -21.39
N TYR A 13 -2.75 -6.62 -22.13
CA TYR A 13 -2.47 -5.37 -22.83
C TYR A 13 -2.43 -5.66 -24.32
N GLY A 14 -3.46 -5.23 -25.04
CA GLY A 14 -3.68 -5.67 -26.41
C GLY A 14 -3.76 -7.21 -26.47
N ASP A 15 -2.90 -7.82 -27.29
CA ASP A 15 -2.87 -9.28 -27.46
C ASP A 15 -1.96 -9.99 -26.43
N VAL A 16 -1.27 -9.25 -25.56
CA VAL A 16 -0.35 -9.82 -24.57
C VAL A 16 -1.08 -10.10 -23.26
N LEU A 17 -1.30 -11.40 -22.96
CA LEU A 17 -1.91 -11.86 -21.72
C LEU A 17 -0.87 -11.84 -20.59
N ILE A 18 -1.10 -11.03 -19.56
CA ILE A 18 -0.23 -10.89 -18.37
C ILE A 18 -0.66 -11.83 -17.24
N SER A 19 -1.97 -11.89 -16.97
CA SER A 19 -2.54 -12.79 -15.95
C SER A 19 -3.71 -13.52 -16.54
N LYS A 20 -3.83 -14.83 -16.26
CA LYS A 20 -4.83 -15.70 -16.85
C LYS A 20 -5.60 -16.44 -15.77
N ASN A 21 -6.92 -16.27 -15.75
CA ASN A 21 -7.85 -16.99 -14.87
C ASN A 21 -7.36 -17.06 -13.43
N VAL A 22 -7.02 -15.88 -12.85
CA VAL A 22 -6.56 -15.81 -11.46
C VAL A 22 -7.77 -15.94 -10.55
N ASP A 23 -7.77 -17.00 -9.76
CA ASP A 23 -8.70 -17.20 -8.65
C ASP A 23 -7.91 -17.05 -7.34
N LEU A 24 -8.35 -16.16 -6.47
CA LEU A 24 -7.69 -15.86 -5.20
C LEU A 24 -8.72 -15.42 -4.19
N GLU A 25 -8.63 -15.94 -2.99
CA GLU A 25 -9.43 -15.52 -1.85
C GLU A 25 -8.51 -15.20 -0.68
N ILE A 26 -8.53 -13.95 -0.23
CA ILE A 26 -7.78 -13.44 0.91
C ILE A 26 -8.79 -13.06 1.97
N GLN A 27 -8.69 -13.68 3.14
CA GLN A 27 -9.59 -13.42 4.25
C GLN A 27 -9.26 -12.10 4.95
N GLU A 28 -10.21 -11.57 5.69
CA GLU A 28 -9.99 -10.37 6.51
C GLU A 28 -8.83 -10.58 7.49
N GLY A 29 -7.90 -9.61 7.53
CA GLY A 29 -6.70 -9.66 8.38
C GLY A 29 -5.62 -10.64 7.93
N GLU A 30 -5.82 -11.34 6.82
CA GLU A 30 -4.80 -12.25 6.28
C GLU A 30 -3.63 -11.48 5.64
N PHE A 31 -2.42 -12.01 5.81
CA PHE A 31 -1.21 -11.50 5.18
C PHE A 31 -0.75 -12.44 4.06
N VAL A 32 -0.85 -11.99 2.82
CA VAL A 32 -0.53 -12.78 1.63
C VAL A 32 0.68 -12.20 0.92
N VAL A 33 1.59 -13.05 0.47
CA VAL A 33 2.78 -12.65 -0.29
C VAL A 33 2.74 -13.28 -1.68
N PHE A 34 2.78 -12.45 -2.72
CA PHE A 34 2.94 -12.92 -4.09
C PHE A 34 4.41 -13.19 -4.39
N VAL A 35 4.74 -14.45 -4.68
CA VAL A 35 6.09 -14.89 -5.02
C VAL A 35 6.16 -15.29 -6.49
N GLY A 36 7.19 -14.87 -7.19
CA GLY A 36 7.41 -15.23 -8.59
C GLY A 36 8.53 -14.39 -9.22
N PRO A 37 9.01 -14.77 -10.41
CA PRO A 37 10.06 -14.05 -11.13
C PRO A 37 9.63 -12.61 -11.48
N SER A 38 10.62 -11.77 -11.80
CA SER A 38 10.35 -10.42 -12.32
C SER A 38 9.54 -10.51 -13.62
N GLY A 39 8.55 -9.63 -13.79
CA GLY A 39 7.71 -9.58 -14.98
C GLY A 39 6.56 -10.60 -15.03
N CYS A 40 6.36 -11.44 -14.01
CA CYS A 40 5.24 -12.41 -13.99
C CYS A 40 3.87 -11.81 -13.64
N GLY A 41 3.73 -10.48 -13.59
CA GLY A 41 2.43 -9.82 -13.41
C GLY A 41 2.05 -9.47 -11.96
N LYS A 42 2.90 -9.67 -10.94
CA LYS A 42 2.59 -9.36 -9.54
C LYS A 42 2.16 -7.89 -9.33
N SER A 43 2.99 -6.96 -9.76
CA SER A 43 2.70 -5.52 -9.67
C SER A 43 1.45 -5.13 -10.46
N THR A 44 1.23 -5.77 -11.62
CA THR A 44 0.02 -5.57 -12.42
C THR A 44 -1.22 -6.01 -11.67
N LEU A 45 -1.18 -7.18 -11.03
CA LEU A 45 -2.30 -7.68 -10.23
C LEU A 45 -2.59 -6.77 -9.03
N LEU A 46 -1.55 -6.32 -8.31
CA LEU A 46 -1.70 -5.34 -7.22
C LEU A 46 -2.34 -4.03 -7.71
N ARG A 47 -1.92 -3.53 -8.88
CA ARG A 47 -2.52 -2.34 -9.49
C ARG A 47 -3.98 -2.56 -9.92
N CYS A 48 -4.32 -3.75 -10.41
CA CYS A 48 -5.72 -4.10 -10.69
C CYS A 48 -6.56 -4.09 -9.41
N ILE A 49 -6.06 -4.64 -8.30
CA ILE A 49 -6.76 -4.58 -7.00
C ILE A 49 -6.93 -3.13 -6.54
N ALA A 50 -5.89 -2.30 -6.70
CA ALA A 50 -5.94 -0.88 -6.35
C ALA A 50 -6.85 -0.05 -7.28
N GLY A 51 -7.23 -0.58 -8.45
CA GLY A 51 -8.00 0.15 -9.48
C GLY A 51 -7.16 1.08 -10.34
N LEU A 52 -5.85 0.98 -10.28
CA LEU A 52 -4.91 1.74 -11.12
C LEU A 52 -4.74 1.13 -12.52
N GLU A 53 -5.22 -0.09 -12.68
CA GLU A 53 -5.29 -0.83 -13.94
C GLU A 53 -6.63 -1.57 -14.00
N ASP A 54 -7.27 -1.55 -15.16
CA ASP A 54 -8.51 -2.29 -15.37
C ASP A 54 -8.20 -3.78 -15.55
N ILE A 55 -9.05 -4.65 -15.03
CA ILE A 55 -9.03 -6.06 -15.39
C ILE A 55 -9.68 -6.24 -16.77
N THR A 56 -9.21 -7.23 -17.55
CA THR A 56 -9.75 -7.50 -18.89
C THR A 56 -11.04 -8.33 -18.81
N SER A 57 -11.09 -9.29 -17.90
CA SER A 57 -12.28 -10.10 -17.62
C SER A 57 -12.21 -10.69 -16.22
N GLY A 58 -13.31 -11.27 -15.75
CA GLY A 58 -13.47 -11.78 -14.40
C GLY A 58 -14.01 -10.74 -13.43
N ASP A 59 -14.01 -11.06 -12.16
CA ASP A 59 -14.58 -10.21 -11.11
C ASP A 59 -13.63 -10.03 -9.93
N LEU A 60 -13.51 -8.80 -9.47
CA LEU A 60 -12.77 -8.41 -8.27
C LEU A 60 -13.75 -7.90 -7.21
N TYR A 61 -13.63 -8.43 -6.00
CA TYR A 61 -14.40 -7.99 -4.84
C TYR A 61 -13.48 -7.53 -3.70
N ILE A 62 -13.91 -6.51 -2.98
CA ILE A 62 -13.35 -6.12 -1.68
C ILE A 62 -14.52 -6.14 -0.68
N GLY A 63 -14.45 -7.02 0.32
CA GLY A 63 -15.60 -7.41 1.09
C GLY A 63 -16.69 -8.00 0.18
N GLU A 64 -17.92 -7.51 0.31
CA GLU A 64 -19.04 -7.94 -0.52
C GLU A 64 -19.21 -7.11 -1.82
N GLN A 65 -18.45 -6.02 -1.98
CA GLN A 65 -18.62 -5.09 -3.09
C GLN A 65 -17.76 -5.49 -4.29
N ARG A 66 -18.37 -5.59 -5.47
CA ARG A 66 -17.68 -5.74 -6.75
C ARG A 66 -16.96 -4.42 -7.11
N MET A 67 -15.67 -4.51 -7.44
CA MET A 67 -14.79 -3.35 -7.63
C MET A 67 -14.44 -3.03 -9.08
N ASN A 68 -14.87 -3.82 -10.05
CA ASN A 68 -14.46 -3.65 -11.45
C ASN A 68 -14.65 -2.22 -11.97
N ASP A 69 -15.77 -1.60 -11.64
CA ASP A 69 -16.17 -0.28 -12.14
C ASP A 69 -16.02 0.82 -11.07
N VAL A 70 -15.39 0.50 -9.92
CA VAL A 70 -15.19 1.44 -8.81
C VAL A 70 -13.87 2.18 -8.97
N GLU A 71 -13.91 3.51 -8.93
CA GLU A 71 -12.71 4.35 -8.99
C GLU A 71 -11.71 4.02 -7.86
N PRO A 72 -10.40 4.13 -8.10
CA PRO A 72 -9.34 3.83 -7.11
C PRO A 72 -9.56 4.52 -5.75
N SER A 73 -9.95 5.79 -5.78
CA SER A 73 -10.18 6.62 -4.59
C SER A 73 -11.31 6.14 -3.68
N LYS A 74 -12.21 5.30 -4.22
CA LYS A 74 -13.40 4.79 -3.52
C LYS A 74 -13.27 3.32 -3.10
N ARG A 75 -12.17 2.63 -3.44
CA ARG A 75 -11.96 1.21 -3.11
C ARG A 75 -11.55 0.95 -1.67
N GLY A 76 -11.18 1.99 -0.92
CA GLY A 76 -10.65 1.83 0.43
C GLY A 76 -9.30 1.10 0.48
N VAL A 77 -8.53 1.17 -0.60
CA VAL A 77 -7.23 0.51 -0.74
C VAL A 77 -6.11 1.51 -0.54
N GLY A 78 -5.11 1.12 0.25
CA GLY A 78 -3.85 1.85 0.37
C GLY A 78 -2.73 1.09 -0.31
N MET A 79 -1.96 1.77 -1.16
CA MET A 79 -0.85 1.15 -1.90
C MET A 79 0.48 1.85 -1.64
N VAL A 80 1.50 1.07 -1.32
CA VAL A 80 2.90 1.50 -1.25
C VAL A 80 3.60 1.02 -2.52
N PHE A 81 4.09 1.99 -3.31
CA PHE A 81 4.77 1.72 -4.58
C PHE A 81 6.25 1.39 -4.37
N GLN A 82 6.84 0.63 -5.27
CA GLN A 82 8.26 0.30 -5.31
C GLN A 82 9.18 1.56 -5.27
N SER A 83 8.78 2.65 -5.90
CA SER A 83 9.50 3.93 -5.92
C SER A 83 9.24 4.82 -4.72
N TYR A 84 8.44 4.35 -3.73
CA TYR A 84 7.92 5.09 -2.57
C TYR A 84 7.00 6.26 -2.93
N ALA A 85 7.13 6.88 -4.10
CA ALA A 85 6.31 7.97 -4.65
C ALA A 85 6.09 9.14 -3.64
N LEU A 86 7.13 9.50 -2.87
CA LEU A 86 7.08 10.62 -1.93
C LEU A 86 7.12 11.96 -2.67
N TYR A 87 6.41 12.95 -2.12
CA TYR A 87 6.46 14.32 -2.60
C TYR A 87 7.77 14.99 -2.13
N PRO A 88 8.74 15.28 -3.05
CA PRO A 88 10.09 15.67 -2.65
C PRO A 88 10.17 17.06 -2.01
N HIS A 89 9.19 17.93 -2.30
CA HIS A 89 9.10 19.30 -1.80
C HIS A 89 8.39 19.42 -0.44
N LEU A 90 7.72 18.35 0.01
CA LEU A 90 7.04 18.30 1.30
C LEU A 90 7.92 17.66 2.37
N ASN A 91 7.79 18.10 3.63
CA ASN A 91 8.37 17.38 4.78
C ASN A 91 7.63 16.05 5.02
N LEU A 92 8.07 15.25 5.99
CA LEU A 92 7.48 13.94 6.27
C LEU A 92 6.05 14.06 6.82
N TYR A 93 5.82 15.02 7.72
CA TYR A 93 4.47 15.28 8.24
C TYR A 93 3.50 15.58 7.11
N ASP A 94 3.89 16.47 6.20
CA ASP A 94 3.06 16.88 5.08
C ASP A 94 2.88 15.74 4.06
N ASN A 95 3.90 14.91 3.81
CA ASN A 95 3.77 13.70 3.01
C ASN A 95 2.72 12.74 3.59
N MET A 96 2.78 12.47 4.90
CA MET A 96 1.86 11.53 5.57
C MET A 96 0.44 12.10 5.64
N SER A 97 0.29 13.39 5.93
CA SER A 97 -1.01 14.05 6.08
C SER A 97 -1.70 14.43 4.78
N PHE A 98 -1.04 14.33 3.63
CA PHE A 98 -1.51 14.88 2.36
C PHE A 98 -2.92 14.43 1.98
N GLY A 99 -3.19 13.12 2.02
CA GLY A 99 -4.50 12.56 1.69
C GLY A 99 -5.62 13.06 2.62
N LEU A 100 -5.34 13.15 3.92
CA LEU A 100 -6.31 13.67 4.90
C LEU A 100 -6.59 15.16 4.72
N LYS A 101 -5.57 15.94 4.31
CA LYS A 101 -5.77 17.36 3.98
C LYS A 101 -6.67 17.53 2.75
N LEU A 102 -6.49 16.70 1.73
CA LEU A 102 -7.36 16.71 0.53
C LEU A 102 -8.81 16.34 0.86
N SER A 103 -9.03 15.38 1.75
CA SER A 103 -10.37 14.99 2.21
C SER A 103 -10.97 15.98 3.24
N LYS A 104 -10.27 17.09 3.52
CA LYS A 104 -10.69 18.13 4.48
C LYS A 104 -10.94 17.59 5.90
N ALA A 105 -10.18 16.58 6.33
CA ALA A 105 -10.23 16.06 7.68
C ALA A 105 -9.85 17.14 8.73
N ASN A 106 -10.35 16.98 9.96
CA ASN A 106 -10.07 17.92 11.04
C ASN A 106 -8.57 17.94 11.39
N LYS A 107 -8.00 19.11 11.67
CA LYS A 107 -6.58 19.28 12.01
C LYS A 107 -6.14 18.43 13.20
N SER A 108 -6.99 18.31 14.23
CA SER A 108 -6.68 17.49 15.42
C SER A 108 -6.61 16.00 15.07
N GLU A 109 -7.51 15.52 14.21
CA GLU A 109 -7.52 14.14 13.73
C GLU A 109 -6.31 13.84 12.85
N ILE A 110 -5.97 14.75 11.92
CA ILE A 110 -4.75 14.65 11.11
C ILE A 110 -3.52 14.49 12.02
N LYS A 111 -3.38 15.39 13.01
CA LYS A 111 -2.25 15.35 13.93
C LYS A 111 -2.20 14.01 14.68
N LYS A 112 -3.32 13.57 15.25
CA LYS A 112 -3.42 12.31 16.01
C LYS A 112 -2.97 11.12 15.16
N ARG A 113 -3.48 11.00 13.92
CA ARG A 113 -3.14 9.87 13.02
C ARG A 113 -1.70 9.92 12.57
N VAL A 114 -1.16 11.10 12.24
CA VAL A 114 0.24 11.23 11.81
C VAL A 114 1.19 10.92 12.97
N ASP A 115 0.93 11.46 14.17
CA ASP A 115 1.77 11.20 15.35
C ASP A 115 1.79 9.70 15.69
N HIS A 116 0.63 9.04 15.68
CA HIS A 116 0.51 7.60 15.93
C HIS A 116 1.28 6.76 14.89
N ALA A 117 1.10 7.05 13.60
CA ALA A 117 1.83 6.35 12.54
C ALA A 117 3.34 6.61 12.61
N ALA A 118 3.75 7.84 12.96
CA ALA A 118 5.16 8.19 13.12
C ALA A 118 5.80 7.47 14.33
N GLU A 119 5.05 7.26 15.40
CA GLU A 119 5.50 6.50 16.57
C GLU A 119 5.74 5.03 16.22
N ILE A 120 4.74 4.35 15.62
CA ILE A 120 4.85 2.94 15.16
C ILE A 120 6.06 2.76 14.25
N LEU A 121 6.30 3.71 13.33
CA LEU A 121 7.35 3.63 12.32
C LEU A 121 8.69 4.23 12.78
N GLN A 122 8.78 4.69 14.05
CA GLN A 122 9.96 5.33 14.62
C GLN A 122 10.45 6.55 13.81
N LEU A 123 9.51 7.37 13.33
CA LEU A 123 9.76 8.56 12.50
C LEU A 123 9.50 9.87 13.22
N SER A 124 9.04 9.87 14.48
CA SER A 124 8.60 11.08 15.20
C SER A 124 9.65 12.19 15.24
N HIS A 125 10.93 11.83 15.36
CA HIS A 125 12.06 12.78 15.38
C HIS A 125 12.49 13.30 13.99
N LEU A 126 11.82 12.83 12.92
CA LEU A 126 12.16 13.15 11.53
C LEU A 126 11.05 13.92 10.79
N LEU A 127 9.91 14.17 11.42
CA LEU A 127 8.70 14.69 10.77
C LEU A 127 8.92 16.00 9.99
N ASP A 128 9.81 16.85 10.44
CA ASP A 128 10.13 18.13 9.78
C ASP A 128 11.13 18.01 8.63
N ARG A 129 11.75 16.83 8.43
CA ARG A 129 12.71 16.61 7.36
C ARG A 129 12.02 16.40 6.02
N GLN A 130 12.78 16.65 4.93
CA GLN A 130 12.36 16.34 3.56
C GLN A 130 12.91 14.96 3.13
N PRO A 131 12.29 14.29 2.15
CA PRO A 131 12.69 12.96 1.67
C PRO A 131 14.16 12.85 1.24
N LYS A 132 14.76 13.94 0.73
CA LYS A 132 16.19 13.99 0.34
C LYS A 132 17.17 13.78 1.50
N ALA A 133 16.75 14.05 2.73
CA ALA A 133 17.57 13.92 3.95
C ALA A 133 17.43 12.56 4.62
N LEU A 134 16.77 11.57 3.95
CA LEU A 134 16.45 10.27 4.51
C LEU A 134 17.22 9.13 3.84
N SER A 135 17.48 8.07 4.60
CA SER A 135 17.92 6.78 4.05
C SER A 135 16.81 6.11 3.22
N GLY A 136 17.16 5.07 2.43
CA GLY A 136 16.18 4.27 1.68
C GLY A 136 15.09 3.69 2.58
N GLY A 137 15.48 3.05 3.69
CA GLY A 137 14.54 2.48 4.65
C GLY A 137 13.65 3.52 5.34
N GLN A 138 14.19 4.70 5.65
CA GLN A 138 13.38 5.80 6.19
C GLN A 138 12.35 6.30 5.18
N ARG A 139 12.73 6.48 3.91
CA ARG A 139 11.76 6.83 2.83
C ARG A 139 10.66 5.79 2.68
N GLN A 140 11.01 4.51 2.76
CA GLN A 140 10.02 3.44 2.73
C GLN A 140 9.06 3.52 3.90
N ARG A 141 9.55 3.69 5.13
CA ARG A 141 8.69 3.86 6.31
C ARG A 141 7.75 5.05 6.18
N VAL A 142 8.21 6.17 5.60
CA VAL A 142 7.32 7.31 5.31
C VAL A 142 6.22 6.96 4.31
N ALA A 143 6.54 6.18 3.25
CA ALA A 143 5.53 5.73 2.28
C ALA A 143 4.50 4.80 2.93
N ILE A 144 4.94 3.90 3.82
CA ILE A 144 4.05 3.07 4.64
C ILE A 144 3.19 3.95 5.55
N GLY A 145 3.79 4.92 6.25
CA GLY A 145 3.10 5.85 7.15
C GLY A 145 2.02 6.66 6.44
N ARG A 146 2.30 7.15 5.23
CA ARG A 146 1.32 7.84 4.39
C ARG A 146 0.09 6.97 4.12
N THR A 147 0.30 5.69 3.93
CA THR A 147 -0.78 4.73 3.71
C THR A 147 -1.51 4.39 5.01
N LEU A 148 -0.79 4.16 6.13
CA LEU A 148 -1.38 3.89 7.44
C LEU A 148 -2.30 5.02 7.93
N VAL A 149 -1.89 6.27 7.74
CA VAL A 149 -2.67 7.45 8.15
C VAL A 149 -4.05 7.49 7.50
N SER A 150 -4.20 6.94 6.29
CA SER A 150 -5.49 6.85 5.60
C SER A 150 -6.41 5.75 6.12
N GLN A 151 -5.91 4.83 6.96
CA GLN A 151 -6.65 3.68 7.51
C GLN A 151 -7.38 2.87 6.42
N PRO A 152 -6.67 2.30 5.45
CA PRO A 152 -7.29 1.58 4.35
C PRO A 152 -7.88 0.24 4.82
N ASN A 153 -8.92 -0.23 4.11
CA ASN A 153 -9.50 -1.57 4.31
C ASN A 153 -8.58 -2.69 3.80
N VAL A 154 -7.79 -2.39 2.75
CA VAL A 154 -6.81 -3.30 2.14
C VAL A 154 -5.48 -2.57 1.99
N PHE A 155 -4.39 -3.20 2.42
CA PHE A 155 -3.04 -2.66 2.37
C PHE A 155 -2.21 -3.42 1.34
N LEU A 156 -1.75 -2.75 0.28
CA LEU A 156 -0.97 -3.32 -0.79
C LEU A 156 0.48 -2.82 -0.76
N LEU A 157 1.43 -3.74 -0.90
CA LEU A 157 2.86 -3.45 -0.96
C LEU A 157 3.44 -3.98 -2.27
N ASP A 158 3.83 -3.08 -3.18
CA ASP A 158 4.45 -3.44 -4.46
C ASP A 158 5.97 -3.46 -4.32
N GLU A 159 6.54 -4.66 -4.23
CA GLU A 159 7.98 -4.92 -4.07
C GLU A 159 8.67 -4.05 -3.00
N PRO A 160 8.15 -4.01 -1.77
CA PRO A 160 8.61 -3.04 -0.77
C PRO A 160 10.08 -3.18 -0.39
N LEU A 161 10.73 -4.30 -0.72
CA LEU A 161 12.10 -4.60 -0.32
C LEU A 161 13.09 -4.59 -1.50
N SER A 162 12.65 -4.34 -2.73
CA SER A 162 13.48 -4.47 -3.94
C SER A 162 14.65 -3.50 -3.99
N ASN A 163 14.45 -2.28 -3.48
CA ASN A 163 15.44 -1.19 -3.52
C ASN A 163 16.36 -1.12 -2.28
N LEU A 164 16.35 -2.16 -1.44
CA LEU A 164 17.12 -2.20 -0.20
C LEU A 164 18.30 -3.17 -0.33
N ASP A 165 19.40 -2.87 0.35
CA ASP A 165 20.50 -3.82 0.54
C ASP A 165 20.09 -5.02 1.40
N ALA A 166 20.94 -6.07 1.43
CA ALA A 166 20.59 -7.33 2.08
C ALA A 166 20.35 -7.19 3.60
N ALA A 167 21.13 -6.36 4.29
CA ALA A 167 21.00 -6.15 5.73
C ALA A 167 19.69 -5.40 6.04
N LEU A 168 19.41 -4.35 5.28
CA LEU A 168 18.21 -3.55 5.45
C LEU A 168 16.93 -4.33 5.07
N ARG A 169 16.99 -5.26 4.10
CA ARG A 169 15.86 -6.16 3.79
C ARG A 169 15.46 -7.03 4.98
N VAL A 170 16.44 -7.58 5.71
CA VAL A 170 16.15 -8.41 6.88
C VAL A 170 15.47 -7.58 7.96
N GLN A 171 15.98 -6.39 8.24
CA GLN A 171 15.38 -5.46 9.19
C GLN A 171 13.94 -5.09 8.79
N MET A 172 13.73 -4.71 7.54
CA MET A 172 12.41 -4.29 7.04
C MET A 172 11.36 -5.42 7.03
N ARG A 173 11.77 -6.67 6.81
CA ARG A 173 10.85 -7.81 6.97
C ARG A 173 10.31 -7.89 8.39
N SER A 174 11.18 -7.73 9.39
CA SER A 174 10.79 -7.72 10.80
C SER A 174 9.86 -6.54 11.10
N GLU A 175 10.16 -5.36 10.58
CA GLU A 175 9.34 -4.15 10.77
C GLU A 175 7.94 -4.30 10.14
N ILE A 176 7.84 -4.80 8.89
CA ILE A 176 6.54 -5.04 8.24
C ILE A 176 5.70 -6.05 9.03
N THR A 177 6.33 -7.12 9.55
CA THR A 177 5.66 -8.09 10.41
C THR A 177 5.20 -7.44 11.72
N GLY A 178 6.01 -6.55 12.30
CA GLY A 178 5.66 -5.77 13.49
C GLY A 178 4.47 -4.82 13.25
N ILE A 179 4.45 -4.13 12.11
CA ILE A 179 3.34 -3.25 11.70
C ILE A 179 2.04 -4.04 11.57
N ARG A 180 2.08 -5.24 10.94
CA ARG A 180 0.93 -6.14 10.89
C ARG A 180 0.34 -6.38 12.27
N ASN A 181 1.18 -6.73 13.23
CA ASN A 181 0.74 -7.01 14.61
C ASN A 181 0.17 -5.77 15.31
N SER A 182 0.71 -4.57 15.01
CA SER A 182 0.26 -3.31 15.59
C SER A 182 -1.05 -2.79 14.99
N VAL A 183 -1.32 -3.10 13.70
CA VAL A 183 -2.55 -2.70 13.00
C VAL A 183 -3.70 -3.67 13.25
N SER A 184 -3.41 -4.91 13.66
CA SER A 184 -4.42 -5.96 13.96
C SER A 184 -4.97 -5.90 15.39
N ILE A 185 -4.61 -4.90 16.21
CA ILE A 185 -4.97 -4.84 17.64
C ILE A 185 -6.18 -3.92 17.92
N ASP A 186 -6.81 -3.33 16.90
CA ASP A 186 -8.01 -2.49 17.08
C ASP A 186 -9.27 -3.14 16.50
#